data_4140336cf1a1d0daae0c8818d9480dbd
#
_entry.id   4140336cf1a1d0daae0c8818d9480dbd
#
_cell.length_a   1.000
_cell.length_b   1.000
_cell.length_c   1.000
_cell.angle_alpha   90.00
_cell.angle_beta   90.00
_cell.angle_gamma   90.00
#
_symmetry.space_group_name_H-M   'P 1'
#
loop_
_entity.id
_entity.type
_entity.pdbx_description
1 polymer ?
#
loop_
_entity_poly.entity_id
_entity_poly.type
_entity_poly.pdbx_seq_one_letter_code
_entity_poly.pdbx_strand_id
1 'polypeptide(L)'
;MGIRKLNKFLQEKCPESITKRSLFQLKNKKLVIDASNMLYRLNVDGELIPMLYQTIITFKYYNIIPLFVFDGTPPEEKKEKLIERRKMRVEAAEQYASLMDDIETKNIAMNDTLRGVIDRLERTKTRLSMKLIHEAKYLLKSCGIPYIDAVNEADELCAFLVNSGVAWACVSEDMDLFAHGCQRIIRYFSVFQQNCVVYELSGILSKLKMKLADFRAMCVVCSNDYEKDGTMTVYDIWHEGLSKNELTIKDVDLFERIVEMFEIKDVGEKSEVDCATFVIEYKECNVELCRFVLEQNGFVFNNQ
;
A
#
# COMPACT_ATOMS: atom_id res chain seq x y z
N MET A 1 -3.82 5.74 5.57
CA MET A 1 -3.60 4.68 6.57
C MET A 1 -2.20 4.85 7.12
N GLY A 2 -1.90 4.31 8.27
CA GLY A 2 -0.57 4.30 8.84
C GLY A 2 -0.25 5.51 9.72
N ILE A 3 1.01 5.91 9.75
CA ILE A 3 1.63 6.80 10.74
C ILE A 3 1.23 8.26 10.50
N ARG A 4 0.71 8.90 11.54
CA ARG A 4 0.19 10.28 11.47
C ARG A 4 1.26 11.28 11.00
N LYS A 5 0.93 12.04 9.94
CA LYS A 5 1.75 13.11 9.37
C LYS A 5 3.16 12.69 8.93
N LEU A 6 3.53 11.40 8.97
CA LEU A 6 4.87 10.95 8.62
C LEU A 6 5.24 11.38 7.19
N ASN A 7 4.35 11.22 6.22
CA ASN A 7 4.64 11.63 4.85
C ASN A 7 5.00 13.12 4.73
N LYS A 8 4.19 13.99 5.35
CA LYS A 8 4.45 15.43 5.35
C LYS A 8 5.78 15.76 6.05
N PHE A 9 6.03 15.15 7.20
CA PHE A 9 7.27 15.30 7.95
C PHE A 9 8.50 14.91 7.10
N LEU A 10 8.46 13.77 6.42
CA LEU A 10 9.57 13.33 5.57
C LEU A 10 9.80 14.27 4.38
N GLN A 11 8.72 14.75 3.75
CA GLN A 11 8.82 15.73 2.66
C GLN A 11 9.44 17.05 3.10
N GLU A 12 9.16 17.50 4.31
CA GLU A 12 9.71 18.75 4.87
C GLU A 12 11.14 18.59 5.39
N LYS A 13 11.46 17.48 6.04
CA LYS A 13 12.75 17.29 6.72
C LYS A 13 13.80 16.56 5.89
N CYS A 14 13.37 15.74 4.93
CA CYS A 14 14.23 14.85 4.15
C CYS A 14 14.00 14.95 2.64
N PRO A 15 13.79 16.14 2.04
CA PRO A 15 13.44 16.28 0.63
C PRO A 15 14.49 15.67 -0.30
N GLU A 16 15.76 15.63 0.09
CA GLU A 16 16.85 15.06 -0.71
C GLU A 16 16.75 13.54 -0.86
N SER A 17 16.04 12.88 0.07
CA SER A 17 15.82 11.42 0.07
C SER A 17 14.52 11.03 -0.64
N ILE A 18 13.83 12.01 -1.24
CA ILE A 18 12.53 11.85 -1.90
C ILE A 18 12.65 12.38 -3.33
N THR A 19 12.66 11.47 -4.30
CA THR A 19 12.91 11.87 -5.69
C THR A 19 11.76 11.48 -6.60
N LYS A 20 11.28 12.43 -7.40
CA LYS A 20 10.33 12.13 -8.47
C LYS A 20 11.10 11.49 -9.64
N ARG A 21 10.59 10.36 -10.14
CA ARG A 21 11.18 9.62 -11.25
C ARG A 21 10.14 9.33 -12.32
N SER A 22 10.56 9.33 -13.59
CA SER A 22 9.74 8.79 -14.67
C SER A 22 9.78 7.25 -14.62
N LEU A 23 8.74 6.58 -15.12
CA LEU A 23 8.71 5.11 -15.17
C LEU A 23 9.83 4.54 -16.05
N PHE A 24 10.32 5.30 -17.04
CA PHE A 24 11.46 4.89 -17.84
C PHE A 24 12.73 4.65 -16.99
N GLN A 25 12.92 5.40 -15.90
CA GLN A 25 14.05 5.22 -14.98
C GLN A 25 13.95 3.95 -14.13
N LEU A 26 12.78 3.30 -14.13
CA LEU A 26 12.57 2.01 -13.49
C LEU A 26 12.80 0.82 -14.42
N LYS A 27 13.24 1.06 -15.66
CA LYS A 27 13.54 0.00 -16.61
C LYS A 27 14.47 -1.06 -16.02
N ASN A 28 14.13 -2.34 -16.23
CA ASN A 28 14.83 -3.53 -15.71
C ASN A 28 14.83 -3.63 -14.17
N LYS A 29 14.06 -2.81 -13.46
CA LYS A 29 13.95 -2.95 -12.01
C LYS A 29 12.92 -4.01 -11.66
N LYS A 30 13.28 -4.85 -10.69
CA LYS A 30 12.35 -5.77 -10.03
C LYS A 30 11.65 -5.01 -8.92
N LEU A 31 10.32 -4.95 -8.96
CA LEU A 31 9.52 -4.25 -7.97
C LEU A 31 8.60 -5.23 -7.27
N VAL A 32 8.54 -5.17 -5.97
CA VAL A 32 7.47 -5.81 -5.22
C VAL A 32 6.31 -4.84 -5.08
N ILE A 33 5.10 -5.33 -5.30
CA ILE A 33 3.88 -4.53 -5.32
C ILE A 33 3.00 -5.01 -4.16
N ASP A 34 2.72 -4.13 -3.22
CA ASP A 34 1.66 -4.34 -2.25
C ASP A 34 0.32 -4.42 -2.99
N ALA A 35 -0.19 -5.65 -3.15
CA ALA A 35 -1.34 -5.91 -3.98
C ALA A 35 -2.60 -5.23 -3.42
N SER A 36 -2.84 -5.33 -2.12
CA SER A 36 -4.02 -4.74 -1.50
C SER A 36 -4.06 -3.24 -1.69
N ASN A 37 -2.96 -2.56 -1.43
CA ASN A 37 -2.84 -1.11 -1.62
C ASN A 37 -3.02 -0.71 -3.09
N MET A 38 -2.35 -1.41 -4.01
CA MET A 38 -2.46 -1.14 -5.44
C MET A 38 -3.89 -1.34 -5.95
N LEU A 39 -4.52 -2.48 -5.63
CA LEU A 39 -5.87 -2.79 -6.08
C LEU A 39 -6.91 -1.81 -5.54
N TYR A 40 -6.78 -1.38 -4.28
CA TYR A 40 -7.62 -0.30 -3.73
C TYR A 40 -7.53 1.00 -4.54
N ARG A 41 -6.31 1.37 -4.94
CA ARG A 41 -6.07 2.58 -5.73
C ARG A 41 -6.60 2.48 -7.16
N LEU A 42 -6.57 1.29 -7.74
CA LEU A 42 -7.04 1.04 -9.09
C LEU A 42 -8.55 0.86 -9.16
N ASN A 43 -9.19 0.51 -8.03
CA ASN A 43 -10.65 0.29 -7.98
C ASN A 43 -11.42 1.61 -7.85
N VAL A 44 -11.21 2.50 -8.80
CA VAL A 44 -11.98 3.74 -8.95
C VAL A 44 -13.20 3.42 -9.82
N ASP A 45 -14.36 3.81 -9.36
CA ASP A 45 -15.64 3.61 -10.08
C ASP A 45 -15.95 2.14 -10.46
N GLY A 46 -15.31 1.19 -9.76
CA GLY A 46 -15.50 -0.24 -10.04
C GLY A 46 -14.65 -0.78 -11.20
N GLU A 47 -13.80 0.03 -11.80
CA GLU A 47 -13.00 -0.27 -13.00
C GLU A 47 -11.67 -1.00 -12.68
N LEU A 48 -11.64 -1.85 -11.64
CA LEU A 48 -10.40 -2.50 -11.18
C LEU A 48 -9.68 -3.28 -12.28
N ILE A 49 -10.38 -4.15 -12.99
CA ILE A 49 -9.75 -5.07 -13.96
C ILE A 49 -9.19 -4.31 -15.18
N PRO A 50 -9.92 -3.36 -15.79
CA PRO A 50 -9.37 -2.48 -16.81
C PRO A 50 -8.11 -1.73 -16.37
N MET A 51 -8.16 -1.12 -15.18
CA MET A 51 -7.05 -0.35 -14.65
C MET A 51 -5.83 -1.20 -14.29
N LEU A 52 -6.05 -2.40 -13.76
CA LEU A 52 -4.99 -3.37 -13.49
C LEU A 52 -4.33 -3.84 -14.80
N TYR A 53 -5.12 -4.12 -15.82
CA TYR A 53 -4.59 -4.48 -17.12
C TYR A 53 -3.73 -3.38 -17.73
N GLN A 54 -4.19 -2.13 -17.68
CA GLN A 54 -3.41 -0.99 -18.14
C GLN A 54 -2.09 -0.83 -17.35
N THR A 55 -2.12 -1.10 -16.05
CA THR A 55 -0.94 -1.10 -15.19
C THR A 55 0.05 -2.21 -15.61
N ILE A 56 -0.44 -3.41 -15.90
CA ILE A 56 0.36 -4.54 -16.39
C ILE A 56 1.01 -4.20 -17.72
N ILE A 57 0.27 -3.65 -18.67
CA ILE A 57 0.82 -3.23 -19.97
C ILE A 57 1.90 -2.16 -19.78
N THR A 58 1.69 -1.24 -18.85
CA THR A 58 2.69 -0.20 -18.53
C THR A 58 3.97 -0.82 -17.96
N PHE A 59 3.88 -1.80 -17.05
CA PHE A 59 5.05 -2.51 -16.55
C PHE A 59 5.80 -3.20 -17.69
N LYS A 60 5.10 -3.90 -18.57
CA LYS A 60 5.70 -4.57 -19.74
C LYS A 60 6.35 -3.57 -20.70
N TYR A 61 5.67 -2.46 -21.00
CA TYR A 61 6.17 -1.42 -21.90
C TYR A 61 7.49 -0.82 -21.41
N TYR A 62 7.60 -0.52 -20.11
CA TYR A 62 8.84 0.01 -19.52
C TYR A 62 9.84 -1.08 -19.11
N ASN A 63 9.54 -2.34 -19.36
CA ASN A 63 10.34 -3.49 -18.89
C ASN A 63 10.61 -3.43 -17.36
N ILE A 64 9.56 -3.12 -16.59
CA ILE A 64 9.56 -3.17 -15.14
C ILE A 64 9.05 -4.54 -14.74
N ILE A 65 9.74 -5.28 -13.88
CA ILE A 65 9.40 -6.66 -13.53
C ILE A 65 8.69 -6.68 -12.16
N PRO A 66 7.34 -6.74 -12.11
CA PRO A 66 6.60 -6.71 -10.86
C PRO A 66 6.44 -8.11 -10.25
N LEU A 67 6.39 -8.15 -8.92
CA LEU A 67 5.89 -9.25 -8.12
C LEU A 67 4.78 -8.73 -7.22
N PHE A 68 3.56 -9.22 -7.37
CA PHE A 68 2.44 -8.83 -6.49
C PHE A 68 2.45 -9.68 -5.23
N VAL A 69 2.35 -9.03 -4.08
CA VAL A 69 2.24 -9.69 -2.77
C VAL A 69 0.86 -9.40 -2.21
N PHE A 70 0.07 -10.44 -1.99
CA PHE A 70 -1.26 -10.36 -1.41
C PHE A 70 -1.19 -10.61 0.10
N ASP A 71 -2.07 -9.93 0.85
CA ASP A 71 -2.19 -10.16 2.28
C ASP A 71 -2.67 -11.56 2.60
N GLY A 72 -2.08 -12.13 3.65
CA GLY A 72 -2.54 -13.35 4.29
C GLY A 72 -3.42 -13.06 5.51
N THR A 73 -3.12 -13.69 6.64
CA THR A 73 -3.88 -13.53 7.87
C THR A 73 -3.39 -12.30 8.65
N PRO A 74 -4.28 -11.33 8.95
CA PRO A 74 -3.89 -10.17 9.74
C PRO A 74 -3.57 -10.57 11.19
N PRO A 75 -2.62 -9.88 11.86
CA PRO A 75 -2.27 -10.15 13.24
C PRO A 75 -3.43 -9.84 14.20
N GLU A 76 -3.41 -10.49 15.36
CA GLU A 76 -4.45 -10.36 16.40
C GLU A 76 -4.63 -8.91 16.87
N GLU A 77 -3.53 -8.19 16.99
CA GLU A 77 -3.46 -6.81 17.45
C GLU A 77 -4.25 -5.84 16.55
N LYS A 78 -4.43 -6.18 15.27
CA LYS A 78 -5.21 -5.38 14.31
C LYS A 78 -6.70 -5.74 14.25
N LYS A 79 -7.15 -6.79 14.96
CA LYS A 79 -8.56 -7.25 14.89
C LYS A 79 -9.58 -6.16 15.24
N GLU A 80 -9.34 -5.42 16.31
CA GLU A 80 -10.24 -4.34 16.71
C GLU A 80 -10.35 -3.26 15.63
N LYS A 81 -9.22 -2.86 15.05
CA LYS A 81 -9.18 -1.87 13.96
C LYS A 81 -9.88 -2.36 12.70
N LEU A 82 -9.76 -3.64 12.39
CA LEU A 82 -10.48 -4.24 11.27
C LEU A 82 -12.00 -4.19 11.47
N ILE A 83 -12.47 -4.44 12.70
CA ILE A 83 -13.89 -4.31 13.08
C ILE A 83 -14.32 -2.85 12.93
N GLU A 84 -13.56 -1.90 13.46
CA GLU A 84 -13.83 -0.46 13.35
C GLU A 84 -13.88 -0.01 11.87
N ARG A 85 -12.89 -0.39 11.07
CA ARG A 85 -12.88 -0.10 9.62
C ARG A 85 -14.07 -0.72 8.89
N ARG A 86 -14.55 -1.90 9.33
CA ARG A 86 -15.78 -2.50 8.79
C ARG A 86 -17.01 -1.67 9.14
N LYS A 87 -17.12 -1.21 10.38
CA LYS A 87 -18.20 -0.35 10.83
C LYS A 87 -18.22 0.97 10.05
N MET A 88 -17.09 1.65 9.96
CA MET A 88 -16.98 2.89 9.20
C MET A 88 -17.38 2.73 7.72
N ARG A 89 -17.07 1.58 7.09
CA ARG A 89 -17.48 1.28 5.71
C ARG A 89 -18.99 1.15 5.58
N VAL A 90 -19.65 0.47 6.52
CA VAL A 90 -21.11 0.33 6.53
C VAL A 90 -21.76 1.69 6.68
N GLU A 91 -21.33 2.47 7.67
CA GLU A 91 -21.82 3.83 7.91
C GLU A 91 -21.63 4.75 6.68
N ALA A 92 -20.46 4.66 6.04
CA ALA A 92 -20.19 5.43 4.81
C ALA A 92 -21.08 5.00 3.64
N ALA A 93 -21.41 3.71 3.53
CA ALA A 93 -22.30 3.20 2.50
C ALA A 93 -23.77 3.69 2.71
N GLU A 94 -24.23 3.69 3.96
CA GLU A 94 -25.55 4.23 4.33
C GLU A 94 -25.61 5.74 4.07
N GLN A 95 -24.60 6.49 4.49
CA GLN A 95 -24.53 7.93 4.25
C GLN A 95 -24.48 8.26 2.75
N TYR A 96 -23.73 7.49 1.97
CA TYR A 96 -23.68 7.65 0.51
C TYR A 96 -25.05 7.41 -0.12
N ALA A 97 -25.72 6.32 0.22
CA ALA A 97 -27.05 6.01 -0.30
C ALA A 97 -28.07 7.09 0.02
N SER A 98 -28.10 7.54 1.29
CA SER A 98 -28.97 8.64 1.72
C SER A 98 -28.68 9.96 1.00
N LEU A 99 -27.39 10.30 0.80
CA LEU A 99 -26.99 11.51 0.11
C LEU A 99 -27.39 11.46 -1.37
N MET A 100 -27.24 10.32 -2.05
CA MET A 100 -27.62 10.18 -3.45
C MET A 100 -29.14 10.25 -3.62
N ASP A 101 -29.94 9.67 -2.71
CA ASP A 101 -31.38 9.79 -2.69
C ASP A 101 -31.83 11.25 -2.48
N ASP A 102 -31.19 11.96 -1.56
CA ASP A 102 -31.45 13.40 -1.32
C ASP A 102 -31.12 14.26 -2.55
N ILE A 103 -30.04 13.97 -3.25
CA ILE A 103 -29.65 14.67 -4.49
C ILE A 103 -30.72 14.47 -5.57
N GLU A 104 -31.16 13.22 -5.74
CA GLU A 104 -32.17 12.87 -6.74
C GLU A 104 -33.54 13.45 -6.41
N THR A 105 -34.03 13.23 -5.17
CA THR A 105 -35.39 13.64 -4.76
C THR A 105 -35.55 15.14 -4.59
N LYS A 106 -34.50 15.83 -4.09
CA LYS A 106 -34.52 17.27 -3.84
C LYS A 106 -33.92 18.09 -4.99
N ASN A 107 -33.49 17.42 -6.06
CA ASN A 107 -32.86 18.03 -7.25
C ASN A 107 -31.72 19.00 -6.89
N ILE A 108 -30.83 18.55 -5.96
CA ILE A 108 -29.74 19.38 -5.45
C ILE A 108 -28.67 19.58 -6.53
N ALA A 109 -28.33 20.82 -6.82
CA ALA A 109 -27.28 21.12 -7.79
C ALA A 109 -25.89 20.66 -7.28
N MET A 110 -25.17 19.95 -8.14
CA MET A 110 -23.82 19.47 -7.85
C MET A 110 -22.84 20.65 -7.75
N ASN A 111 -22.13 20.74 -6.65
CA ASN A 111 -21.03 21.70 -6.42
C ASN A 111 -19.76 20.99 -5.97
N ASP A 112 -18.63 21.69 -5.93
CA ASP A 112 -17.33 21.09 -5.60
C ASP A 112 -17.27 20.54 -4.17
N THR A 113 -17.96 21.16 -3.21
CA THR A 113 -18.05 20.68 -1.83
C THR A 113 -18.81 19.36 -1.77
N LEU A 114 -19.94 19.28 -2.46
CA LEU A 114 -20.77 18.07 -2.51
C LEU A 114 -20.03 16.93 -3.22
N ARG A 115 -19.34 17.21 -4.33
CA ARG A 115 -18.45 16.25 -4.99
C ARG A 115 -17.39 15.71 -4.04
N GLY A 116 -16.71 16.59 -3.29
CA GLY A 116 -15.71 16.18 -2.31
C GLY A 116 -16.26 15.27 -1.19
N VAL A 117 -17.52 15.47 -0.77
CA VAL A 117 -18.20 14.60 0.20
C VAL A 117 -18.52 13.25 -0.43
N ILE A 118 -19.08 13.24 -1.65
CA ILE A 118 -19.40 12.02 -2.40
C ILE A 118 -18.13 11.19 -2.60
N ASP A 119 -17.07 11.77 -3.14
CA ASP A 119 -15.79 11.09 -3.38
C ASP A 119 -15.21 10.48 -2.10
N ARG A 120 -15.31 11.20 -0.97
CA ARG A 120 -14.84 10.70 0.31
C ARG A 120 -15.65 9.50 0.80
N LEU A 121 -16.99 9.58 0.73
CA LEU A 121 -17.88 8.49 1.11
C LEU A 121 -17.67 7.27 0.20
N GLU A 122 -17.52 7.49 -1.09
CA GLU A 122 -17.27 6.45 -2.07
C GLU A 122 -15.98 5.69 -1.81
N ARG A 123 -14.89 6.41 -1.57
CA ARG A 123 -13.61 5.80 -1.18
C ARG A 123 -13.71 5.04 0.14
N THR A 124 -14.47 5.55 1.11
CA THR A 124 -14.62 4.90 2.43
C THR A 124 -15.48 3.65 2.34
N LYS A 125 -16.60 3.66 1.58
CA LYS A 125 -17.47 2.49 1.40
C LYS A 125 -16.85 1.39 0.55
N THR A 126 -15.88 1.73 -0.32
CA THR A 126 -15.28 0.79 -1.26
C THR A 126 -14.60 -0.37 -0.54
N ARG A 127 -14.91 -1.56 -0.96
CA ARG A 127 -14.30 -2.80 -0.49
C ARG A 127 -13.86 -3.65 -1.68
N LEU A 128 -12.64 -4.14 -1.61
CA LEU A 128 -12.22 -5.23 -2.49
C LEU A 128 -12.94 -6.52 -2.05
N SER A 129 -13.87 -7.00 -2.86
CA SER A 129 -14.50 -8.30 -2.59
C SER A 129 -13.51 -9.43 -2.89
N MET A 130 -13.70 -10.58 -2.25
CA MET A 130 -12.90 -11.77 -2.55
C MET A 130 -13.01 -12.16 -4.03
N LYS A 131 -14.17 -11.95 -4.64
CA LYS A 131 -14.38 -12.17 -6.07
C LYS A 131 -13.44 -11.30 -6.91
N LEU A 132 -13.37 -9.98 -6.65
CA LEU A 132 -12.47 -9.04 -7.34
C LEU A 132 -10.99 -9.41 -7.15
N ILE A 133 -10.61 -9.83 -5.94
CA ILE A 133 -9.24 -10.28 -5.66
C ILE A 133 -8.91 -11.53 -6.50
N HIS A 134 -9.81 -12.48 -6.57
CA HIS A 134 -9.63 -13.68 -7.42
C HIS A 134 -9.54 -13.32 -8.90
N GLU A 135 -10.38 -12.43 -9.40
CA GLU A 135 -10.34 -11.95 -10.78
C GLU A 135 -9.01 -11.23 -11.07
N ALA A 136 -8.53 -10.40 -10.15
CA ALA A 136 -7.23 -9.75 -10.27
C ALA A 136 -6.07 -10.76 -10.32
N LYS A 137 -6.05 -11.76 -9.43
CA LYS A 137 -5.06 -12.85 -9.46
C LYS A 137 -5.12 -13.64 -10.77
N TYR A 138 -6.32 -13.88 -11.27
CA TYR A 138 -6.53 -14.59 -12.52
C TYR A 138 -5.99 -13.80 -13.72
N LEU A 139 -6.21 -12.46 -13.74
CA LEU A 139 -5.64 -11.57 -14.74
C LEU A 139 -4.11 -11.52 -14.65
N LEU A 140 -3.54 -11.37 -13.46
CA LEU A 140 -2.09 -11.40 -13.26
C LEU A 140 -1.48 -12.69 -13.84
N LYS A 141 -2.05 -13.84 -13.47
CA LYS A 141 -1.61 -15.15 -13.93
C LYS A 141 -1.71 -15.27 -15.45
N SER A 142 -2.82 -14.86 -16.06
CA SER A 142 -3.03 -14.93 -17.52
C SER A 142 -2.05 -14.04 -18.27
N CYS A 143 -1.68 -12.88 -17.71
CA CYS A 143 -0.68 -11.98 -18.28
C CYS A 143 0.77 -12.38 -17.99
N GLY A 144 1.01 -13.48 -17.28
CA GLY A 144 2.35 -13.94 -16.89
C GLY A 144 3.01 -13.09 -15.82
N ILE A 145 2.23 -12.39 -15.00
CA ILE A 145 2.74 -11.61 -13.88
C ILE A 145 2.80 -12.49 -12.63
N PRO A 146 3.98 -12.64 -11.99
CA PRO A 146 4.10 -13.42 -10.77
C PRO A 146 3.37 -12.75 -9.60
N TYR A 147 2.79 -13.56 -8.75
CA TYR A 147 2.26 -13.14 -7.46
C TYR A 147 2.47 -14.22 -6.40
N ILE A 148 2.47 -13.81 -5.15
CA ILE A 148 2.51 -14.68 -3.96
C ILE A 148 1.51 -14.18 -2.92
N ASP A 149 1.04 -15.11 -2.09
CA ASP A 149 0.25 -14.80 -0.91
C ASP A 149 1.18 -14.80 0.31
N ALA A 150 1.21 -13.70 1.06
CA ALA A 150 1.93 -13.64 2.32
C ALA A 150 1.26 -14.54 3.36
N VAL A 151 2.01 -15.05 4.32
CA VAL A 151 1.45 -15.80 5.46
C VAL A 151 0.69 -14.84 6.38
N ASN A 152 1.31 -13.68 6.64
CA ASN A 152 0.78 -12.58 7.43
C ASN A 152 0.40 -11.40 6.50
N GLU A 153 0.71 -10.18 6.90
CA GLU A 153 0.51 -8.99 6.08
C GLU A 153 1.56 -8.89 4.96
N ALA A 154 1.16 -8.32 3.84
CA ALA A 154 2.03 -8.14 2.68
C ALA A 154 3.22 -7.22 2.98
N ASP A 155 3.05 -6.23 3.86
CA ASP A 155 4.05 -5.21 4.16
C ASP A 155 5.36 -5.80 4.68
N GLU A 156 5.28 -6.76 5.60
CA GLU A 156 6.43 -7.46 6.16
C GLU A 156 7.23 -8.19 5.06
N LEU A 157 6.54 -8.97 4.23
CA LEU A 157 7.15 -9.71 3.13
C LEU A 157 7.70 -8.76 2.04
N CYS A 158 6.99 -7.69 1.72
CA CYS A 158 7.46 -6.67 0.78
C CYS A 158 8.76 -6.03 1.26
N ALA A 159 8.83 -5.63 2.53
CA ALA A 159 10.03 -5.05 3.11
C ALA A 159 11.19 -6.05 3.15
N PHE A 160 10.93 -7.33 3.48
CA PHE A 160 11.92 -8.40 3.43
C PHE A 160 12.51 -8.59 2.03
N LEU A 161 11.68 -8.68 0.99
CA LEU A 161 12.11 -8.86 -0.39
C LEU A 161 12.96 -7.69 -0.92
N VAL A 162 12.70 -6.48 -0.46
CA VAL A 162 13.52 -5.31 -0.80
C VAL A 162 14.84 -5.34 -0.05
N ASN A 163 14.81 -5.63 1.25
CA ASN A 163 16.00 -5.59 2.11
C ASN A 163 16.99 -6.72 1.79
N SER A 164 16.50 -7.88 1.36
CA SER A 164 17.31 -9.00 0.88
C SER A 164 17.87 -8.82 -0.53
N GLY A 165 17.49 -7.74 -1.24
CA GLY A 165 17.96 -7.45 -2.59
C GLY A 165 17.25 -8.23 -3.70
N VAL A 166 16.26 -9.04 -3.40
CA VAL A 166 15.41 -9.74 -4.39
C VAL A 166 14.64 -8.74 -5.25
N ALA A 167 14.12 -7.67 -4.62
CA ALA A 167 13.49 -6.56 -5.31
C ALA A 167 14.26 -5.24 -5.10
N TRP A 168 14.15 -4.33 -6.05
CA TRP A 168 14.79 -3.02 -5.95
C TRP A 168 14.02 -2.06 -5.03
N ALA A 169 12.68 -2.11 -5.05
CA ALA A 169 11.80 -1.27 -4.24
C ALA A 169 10.43 -1.91 -4.06
N CYS A 170 9.68 -1.46 -3.04
CA CYS A 170 8.26 -1.76 -2.85
C CYS A 170 7.40 -0.62 -3.37
N VAL A 171 6.32 -0.95 -4.10
CA VAL A 171 5.29 0.01 -4.53
C VAL A 171 4.11 -0.09 -3.57
N SER A 172 3.93 0.90 -2.72
CA SER A 172 2.80 1.04 -1.80
C SER A 172 2.65 2.48 -1.33
N GLU A 173 1.42 2.87 -1.02
CA GLU A 173 1.16 4.15 -0.33
C GLU A 173 1.19 4.00 1.20
N ASP A 174 1.38 2.79 1.72
CA ASP A 174 1.40 2.59 3.15
C ASP A 174 2.70 3.08 3.77
N MET A 175 2.57 3.84 4.84
CA MET A 175 3.72 4.39 5.57
C MET A 175 4.30 3.38 6.57
N ASP A 176 3.58 2.30 6.86
CA ASP A 176 4.02 1.26 7.80
C ASP A 176 5.25 0.51 7.27
N LEU A 177 5.44 0.48 5.93
CA LEU A 177 6.66 -0.03 5.30
C LEU A 177 7.94 0.65 5.80
N PHE A 178 7.88 1.91 6.21
CA PHE A 178 9.02 2.59 6.81
C PHE A 178 9.36 2.03 8.19
N ALA A 179 8.33 1.68 8.99
CA ALA A 179 8.52 1.03 10.29
C ALA A 179 9.09 -0.38 10.13
N HIS A 180 8.70 -1.12 9.08
CA HIS A 180 9.35 -2.39 8.70
C HIS A 180 10.79 -2.22 8.20
N GLY A 181 11.25 -0.99 7.99
CA GLY A 181 12.62 -0.72 7.54
C GLY A 181 12.85 -0.98 6.06
N CYS A 182 11.80 -0.94 5.23
CA CYS A 182 11.92 -1.10 3.79
C CYS A 182 12.84 -0.04 3.19
N GLN A 183 13.93 -0.45 2.55
CA GLN A 183 14.99 0.45 2.09
C GLN A 183 14.57 1.41 0.99
N ARG A 184 13.68 0.99 0.08
CA ARG A 184 13.11 1.85 -0.98
C ARG A 184 11.63 1.62 -1.13
N ILE A 185 10.88 2.71 -1.07
CA ILE A 185 9.43 2.70 -1.23
C ILE A 185 9.09 3.64 -2.40
N ILE A 186 8.28 3.14 -3.32
CA ILE A 186 7.73 3.90 -4.43
C ILE A 186 6.30 4.27 -4.07
N ARG A 187 6.04 5.58 -4.04
CA ARG A 187 4.70 6.14 -3.83
C ARG A 187 4.24 6.94 -5.04
N TYR A 188 2.96 7.25 -5.09
CA TYR A 188 2.34 8.03 -6.17
C TYR A 188 2.65 7.44 -7.56
N PHE A 189 2.72 6.11 -7.65
CA PHE A 189 2.93 5.44 -8.92
C PHE A 189 1.76 5.72 -9.85
N SER A 190 1.99 6.44 -10.94
CA SER A 190 0.95 6.87 -11.87
C SER A 190 1.23 6.37 -13.28
N VAL A 191 0.33 5.53 -13.78
CA VAL A 191 0.33 5.04 -15.16
C VAL A 191 0.07 6.20 -16.13
N PHE A 192 -0.88 7.08 -15.80
CA PHE A 192 -1.28 8.20 -16.64
C PHE A 192 -0.20 9.28 -16.73
N GLN A 193 0.41 9.66 -15.60
CA GLN A 193 1.47 10.65 -15.57
C GLN A 193 2.85 10.05 -15.87
N GLN A 194 2.95 8.74 -16.00
CA GLN A 194 4.17 7.98 -16.27
C GLN A 194 5.31 8.33 -15.31
N ASN A 195 4.98 8.53 -14.04
CA ASN A 195 5.95 8.88 -13.01
C ASN A 195 5.59 8.25 -11.65
N CYS A 196 6.54 8.35 -10.74
CA CYS A 196 6.40 7.94 -9.35
C CYS A 196 7.32 8.77 -8.46
N VAL A 197 7.20 8.58 -7.15
CA VAL A 197 8.10 9.19 -6.16
C VAL A 197 8.79 8.09 -5.37
N VAL A 198 10.11 8.13 -5.36
CA VAL A 198 10.96 7.15 -4.67
C VAL A 198 11.45 7.75 -3.36
N TYR A 199 11.24 7.03 -2.28
CA TYR A 199 11.74 7.34 -0.94
C TYR A 199 12.89 6.40 -0.60
N GLU A 200 14.00 6.92 -0.11
CA GLU A 200 15.18 6.14 0.29
C GLU A 200 15.38 6.23 1.81
N LEU A 201 15.11 5.14 2.52
CA LEU A 201 15.13 5.10 3.99
C LEU A 201 16.51 5.43 4.56
N SER A 202 17.58 4.93 3.95
CA SER A 202 18.95 5.21 4.42
C SER A 202 19.28 6.71 4.43
N GLY A 203 18.85 7.43 3.40
CA GLY A 203 19.00 8.89 3.32
C GLY A 203 18.13 9.61 4.36
N ILE A 204 16.90 9.13 4.59
CA ILE A 204 15.99 9.64 5.62
C ILE A 204 16.63 9.50 7.01
N LEU A 205 17.08 8.29 7.37
CA LEU A 205 17.70 8.02 8.67
C LEU A 205 18.96 8.86 8.88
N SER A 206 19.79 8.98 7.86
CA SER A 206 21.00 9.83 7.90
C SER A 206 20.66 11.29 8.14
N LYS A 207 19.66 11.84 7.44
CA LYS A 207 19.22 13.23 7.59
C LYS A 207 18.61 13.50 8.97
N LEU A 208 17.80 12.58 9.47
CA LEU A 208 17.20 12.69 10.80
C LEU A 208 18.19 12.39 11.94
N LYS A 209 19.37 11.85 11.63
CA LYS A 209 20.38 11.36 12.59
C LYS A 209 19.80 10.31 13.55
N MET A 210 18.95 9.43 13.03
CA MET A 210 18.27 8.39 13.80
C MET A 210 18.75 7.00 13.36
N LYS A 211 18.80 6.07 14.32
CA LYS A 211 18.89 4.64 14.01
C LYS A 211 17.53 4.12 13.60
N LEU A 212 17.50 3.01 12.86
CA LEU A 212 16.23 2.38 12.43
C LEU A 212 15.34 2.03 13.64
N ALA A 213 15.91 1.53 14.73
CA ALA A 213 15.16 1.20 15.95
C ALA A 213 14.43 2.42 16.53
N ASP A 214 15.14 3.56 16.65
CA ASP A 214 14.55 4.80 17.16
C ASP A 214 13.47 5.35 16.22
N PHE A 215 13.72 5.28 14.91
CA PHE A 215 12.76 5.69 13.90
C PHE A 215 11.50 4.78 13.91
N ARG A 216 11.67 3.48 14.08
CA ARG A 216 10.57 2.51 14.24
C ARG A 216 9.74 2.82 15.48
N ALA A 217 10.40 3.02 16.63
CA ALA A 217 9.74 3.39 17.87
C ALA A 217 8.90 4.68 17.71
N MET A 218 9.46 5.71 17.08
CA MET A 218 8.74 6.94 16.74
C MET A 218 7.50 6.63 15.85
N CYS A 219 7.65 5.79 14.84
CA CYS A 219 6.55 5.40 13.95
C CYS A 219 5.43 4.69 14.71
N VAL A 220 5.78 3.76 15.61
CA VAL A 220 4.80 3.00 16.42
C VAL A 220 4.02 3.92 17.34
N VAL A 221 4.69 4.83 18.05
CA VAL A 221 4.03 5.82 18.93
C VAL A 221 3.06 6.71 18.15
N CYS A 222 3.38 7.05 16.90
CA CYS A 222 2.53 7.90 16.06
C CYS A 222 1.52 7.11 15.21
N SER A 223 1.49 5.78 15.34
CA SER A 223 0.61 4.92 14.53
C SER A 223 -0.84 5.02 14.99
N ASN A 224 -1.75 5.17 14.02
CA ASN A 224 -3.19 5.14 14.29
C ASN A 224 -3.73 3.72 14.49
N ASP A 225 -2.97 2.70 14.11
CA ASP A 225 -3.46 1.33 14.10
C ASP A 225 -3.34 0.66 15.48
N TYR A 226 -2.49 1.19 16.35
CA TYR A 226 -2.18 0.59 17.65
C TYR A 226 -2.49 1.48 18.85
N GLU A 227 -2.68 2.80 18.66
CA GLU A 227 -2.97 3.73 19.74
C GLU A 227 -4.30 4.48 19.53
N LYS A 228 -5.23 4.35 20.51
CA LYS A 228 -6.56 4.97 20.45
C LYS A 228 -6.55 6.47 20.78
N ASP A 229 -5.63 6.91 21.62
CA ASP A 229 -5.59 8.27 22.16
C ASP A 229 -4.51 9.15 21.49
N GLY A 230 -3.81 8.64 20.47
CA GLY A 230 -2.63 9.26 19.85
C GLY A 230 -2.78 10.76 19.59
N THR A 231 -2.36 11.56 20.54
CA THR A 231 -2.29 13.02 20.43
C THR A 231 -0.98 13.47 19.81
N MET A 232 0.09 12.65 19.95
CA MET A 232 1.44 12.98 19.50
C MET A 232 1.62 12.76 18.00
N THR A 233 2.36 13.63 17.37
CA THR A 233 2.76 13.54 15.98
C THR A 233 4.26 13.26 15.86
N VAL A 234 4.72 12.81 14.70
CA VAL A 234 6.15 12.62 14.44
C VAL A 234 6.99 13.89 14.67
N TYR A 235 6.38 15.08 14.52
CA TYR A 235 7.05 16.34 14.81
C TYR A 235 7.32 16.52 16.31
N ASP A 236 6.33 16.16 17.13
CA ASP A 236 6.43 16.32 18.58
C ASP A 236 7.54 15.41 19.12
N ILE A 237 7.54 14.13 18.74
CA ILE A 237 8.56 13.17 19.18
C ILE A 237 9.94 13.51 18.64
N TRP A 238 10.04 13.96 17.39
CA TRP A 238 11.34 14.33 16.81
C TRP A 238 11.96 15.55 17.48
N HIS A 239 11.15 16.56 17.91
CA HIS A 239 11.62 17.75 18.60
C HIS A 239 11.99 17.47 20.05
N GLU A 240 11.21 16.67 20.74
CA GLU A 240 11.38 16.44 22.17
C GLU A 240 12.36 15.29 22.47
N GLY A 241 12.59 14.43 21.50
CA GLY A 241 13.43 13.23 21.59
C GLY A 241 12.74 12.09 22.34
N LEU A 242 13.02 10.86 21.93
CA LEU A 242 12.46 9.65 22.55
C LEU A 242 12.84 9.49 24.04
N SER A 243 13.94 10.14 24.47
CA SER A 243 14.49 10.01 25.83
C SER A 243 14.02 11.08 26.84
N LYS A 244 13.37 12.15 26.38
CA LYS A 244 12.94 13.26 27.26
C LYS A 244 11.49 13.19 27.67
N ASN A 245 10.71 12.42 26.95
CA ASN A 245 9.34 12.20 27.35
C ASN A 245 9.29 10.94 28.21
N GLU A 246 8.80 11.11 29.40
CA GLU A 246 7.86 10.15 29.94
C GLU A 246 6.73 9.99 28.90
N LEU A 247 7.08 9.37 27.74
CA LEU A 247 6.10 8.78 26.87
C LEU A 247 5.27 7.96 27.82
N THR A 248 4.09 8.42 28.16
CA THR A 248 3.11 7.68 28.92
C THR A 248 2.62 6.57 27.97
N ILE A 249 3.54 5.66 27.65
CA ILE A 249 3.20 4.38 27.04
C ILE A 249 2.41 3.70 28.13
N LYS A 250 1.10 3.75 28.02
CA LYS A 250 0.16 3.20 29.01
C LYS A 250 0.36 1.69 29.18
N ASP A 251 0.93 1.03 28.18
CA ASP A 251 1.23 -0.40 28.14
C ASP A 251 2.58 -0.62 27.44
N VAL A 252 3.63 -0.71 28.25
CA VAL A 252 5.01 -0.91 27.76
C VAL A 252 5.13 -2.28 27.06
N ASP A 253 4.49 -3.32 27.60
CA ASP A 253 4.56 -4.67 27.03
C ASP A 253 3.86 -4.73 25.66
N LEU A 254 2.75 -4.01 25.50
CA LEU A 254 2.07 -3.87 24.22
C LEU A 254 2.94 -3.10 23.22
N PHE A 255 3.56 -2.00 23.64
CA PHE A 255 4.46 -1.22 22.81
C PHE A 255 5.65 -2.03 22.30
N GLU A 256 6.32 -2.77 23.19
CA GLU A 256 7.45 -3.62 22.82
C GLU A 256 7.02 -4.71 21.82
N ARG A 257 5.89 -5.37 22.05
CA ARG A 257 5.32 -6.33 21.09
C ARG A 257 5.03 -5.72 19.74
N ILE A 258 4.46 -4.50 19.69
CA ILE A 258 4.18 -3.81 18.43
C ILE A 258 5.49 -3.43 17.71
N VAL A 259 6.50 -2.95 18.43
CA VAL A 259 7.82 -2.66 17.84
C VAL A 259 8.44 -3.94 17.25
N GLU A 260 8.33 -5.07 17.97
CA GLU A 260 8.81 -6.36 17.48
C GLU A 260 8.08 -6.85 16.23
N MET A 261 6.78 -6.57 16.08
CA MET A 261 6.01 -6.93 14.88
C MET A 261 6.55 -6.24 13.61
N PHE A 262 7.16 -5.06 13.75
CA PHE A 262 7.80 -4.38 12.63
C PHE A 262 9.24 -4.86 12.36
N GLU A 263 9.78 -5.75 13.20
CA GLU A 263 11.06 -6.38 12.92
C GLU A 263 10.87 -7.55 11.98
N ILE A 264 11.65 -7.56 10.91
CA ILE A 264 11.61 -8.64 9.93
C ILE A 264 12.43 -9.80 10.49
N LYS A 265 11.78 -10.67 11.26
CA LYS A 265 12.36 -11.90 11.83
C LYS A 265 11.70 -13.10 11.13
N ASP A 266 12.50 -14.01 10.64
CA ASP A 266 12.08 -15.33 10.13
C ASP A 266 11.03 -15.31 8.97
N VAL A 267 10.88 -14.17 8.29
CA VAL A 267 9.90 -14.03 7.20
C VAL A 267 10.23 -14.95 6.03
N GLY A 268 11.52 -15.13 5.72
CA GLY A 268 11.96 -16.04 4.67
C GLY A 268 11.58 -17.48 4.95
N GLU A 269 11.75 -17.95 6.19
CA GLU A 269 11.38 -19.31 6.61
C GLU A 269 9.86 -19.52 6.62
N LYS A 270 9.10 -18.54 7.15
CA LYS A 270 7.63 -18.61 7.21
C LYS A 270 6.96 -18.51 5.83
N SER A 271 7.54 -17.73 4.93
CA SER A 271 6.96 -17.50 3.60
C SER A 271 7.41 -18.52 2.54
N GLU A 272 8.27 -19.49 2.91
CA GLU A 272 8.91 -20.42 1.97
C GLU A 272 9.69 -19.71 0.83
N VAL A 273 10.06 -18.45 1.02
CA VAL A 273 10.84 -17.67 0.06
C VAL A 273 12.31 -17.76 0.40
N ASP A 274 13.03 -18.63 -0.31
CA ASP A 274 14.48 -18.65 -0.26
C ASP A 274 15.06 -17.55 -1.18
N CYS A 275 15.52 -16.46 -0.58
CA CYS A 275 16.08 -15.33 -1.31
C CYS A 275 17.28 -15.67 -2.19
N ALA A 276 17.98 -16.76 -1.89
CA ALA A 276 19.12 -17.18 -2.70
C ALA A 276 18.70 -17.75 -4.06
N THR A 277 17.53 -18.37 -4.12
CA THR A 277 17.00 -19.03 -5.32
C THR A 277 15.76 -18.33 -5.90
N PHE A 278 15.12 -17.44 -5.14
CA PHE A 278 13.89 -16.78 -5.58
C PHE A 278 14.17 -15.72 -6.65
N VAL A 279 13.57 -15.91 -7.82
CA VAL A 279 13.74 -15.01 -8.96
C VAL A 279 12.40 -14.39 -9.35
N ILE A 280 12.36 -13.05 -9.36
CA ILE A 280 11.22 -12.33 -9.93
C ILE A 280 11.45 -12.21 -11.43
N GLU A 281 10.55 -12.80 -12.21
CA GLU A 281 10.56 -12.76 -13.67
C GLU A 281 9.16 -12.89 -14.25
N TYR A 282 8.97 -12.45 -15.49
CA TYR A 282 7.74 -12.70 -16.22
C TYR A 282 7.61 -14.19 -16.53
N LYS A 283 6.40 -14.68 -16.38
CA LYS A 283 5.99 -16.02 -16.83
C LYS A 283 5.39 -15.94 -18.24
N GLU A 284 5.13 -17.10 -18.83
CA GLU A 284 4.45 -17.18 -20.11
C GLU A 284 3.03 -16.58 -20.02
N CYS A 285 2.67 -15.77 -21.02
CA CYS A 285 1.35 -15.14 -21.10
C CYS A 285 0.37 -16.06 -21.83
N ASN A 286 -0.76 -16.36 -21.21
CA ASN A 286 -1.87 -17.03 -21.86
C ASN A 286 -2.82 -15.98 -22.48
N VAL A 287 -2.64 -15.69 -23.75
CA VAL A 287 -3.36 -14.64 -24.48
C VAL A 287 -4.89 -14.91 -24.53
N GLU A 288 -5.30 -16.16 -24.73
CA GLU A 288 -6.72 -16.53 -24.80
C GLU A 288 -7.40 -16.31 -23.45
N LEU A 289 -6.75 -16.75 -22.37
CA LEU A 289 -7.25 -16.55 -21.02
C LEU A 289 -7.28 -15.07 -20.63
N CYS A 290 -6.25 -14.31 -20.99
CA CYS A 290 -6.21 -12.87 -20.75
C CYS A 290 -7.35 -12.17 -21.47
N ARG A 291 -7.59 -12.51 -22.75
CA ARG A 291 -8.71 -12.00 -23.54
C ARG A 291 -10.05 -12.33 -22.90
N PHE A 292 -10.26 -13.57 -22.50
CA PHE A 292 -11.47 -14.00 -21.82
C PHE A 292 -11.77 -13.18 -20.56
N VAL A 293 -10.79 -13.01 -19.67
CA VAL A 293 -10.96 -12.21 -18.46
C VAL A 293 -11.34 -10.77 -18.77
N LEU A 294 -10.70 -10.17 -19.76
CA LEU A 294 -10.97 -8.79 -20.16
C LEU A 294 -12.36 -8.62 -20.77
N GLU A 295 -12.79 -9.55 -21.63
CA GLU A 295 -14.14 -9.55 -22.24
C GLU A 295 -15.24 -9.65 -21.16
N GLN A 296 -15.04 -10.48 -20.12
CA GLN A 296 -15.96 -10.56 -18.98
C GLN A 296 -16.07 -9.25 -18.18
N ASN A 297 -15.07 -8.36 -18.31
CA ASN A 297 -15.00 -7.06 -17.67
C ASN A 297 -15.20 -5.90 -18.65
N GLY A 298 -15.93 -6.13 -19.73
CA GLY A 298 -16.39 -5.07 -20.64
C GLY A 298 -15.41 -4.65 -21.73
N PHE A 299 -14.24 -5.31 -21.87
CA PHE A 299 -13.35 -5.04 -22.99
C PHE A 299 -13.92 -5.59 -24.32
N VAL A 300 -13.88 -4.78 -25.34
CA VAL A 300 -14.24 -5.16 -26.71
C VAL A 300 -12.97 -5.25 -27.55
N PHE A 301 -12.63 -6.44 -28.01
CA PHE A 301 -11.52 -6.62 -28.94
C PHE A 301 -12.05 -6.55 -30.37
N ASN A 302 -11.58 -5.62 -31.17
CA ASN A 302 -11.85 -5.62 -32.59
C ASN A 302 -11.10 -6.81 -33.22
N ASN A 303 -11.84 -7.76 -33.75
CA ASN A 303 -11.27 -8.84 -34.56
C ASN A 303 -10.80 -8.21 -35.89
N GLN A 304 -9.52 -7.83 -35.95
CA GLN A 304 -8.85 -7.58 -37.22
C GLN A 304 -8.07 -8.79 -37.63
#